data_761b1e748252dc375f593b0b51509bf9
#
_entry.id   761b1e748252dc375f593b0b51509bf9
#
_cell.length_a   1.000
_cell.length_b   1.000
_cell.length_c   1.000
_cell.angle_alpha   90.00
_cell.angle_beta   90.00
_cell.angle_gamma   90.00
#
_symmetry.space_group_name_H-M   'P 1'
#
loop_
_entity.id
_entity.type
_entity.pdbx_description
1 polymer ?
#
loop_
_entity_poly.entity_id
_entity_poly.type
_entity_poly.pdbx_seq_one_letter_code
_entity_poly.pdbx_strand_id
1 'polypeptide(L)'
;MKRFLLAAMVMAAPAFAHHGWSSFEQDRPYYLQGTVKSVRWANPHAEAVIEVKADVAVPADLATRPLPKQSQNVDAAAIAAKARVPPAPAGEWQIEFAPLTRMQAWGMGAGPKVGDRIEVIGYTGPDVAGGRLMRVEYVFHQGRVAGLRSSPAN
;
A
#
# COMPACT_ATOMS: atom_id res chain seq x y z
N MET A 1 1.53 58.72 -15.14
CA MET A 1 2.16 57.64 -14.32
C MET A 1 1.25 56.42 -14.40
N LYS A 2 1.62 55.41 -15.20
CA LYS A 2 0.83 54.14 -15.36
C LYS A 2 1.32 53.13 -14.31
N ARG A 3 0.45 52.76 -13.37
CA ARG A 3 0.72 51.73 -12.36
C ARG A 3 0.44 50.36 -12.99
N PHE A 4 1.47 49.55 -13.21
CA PHE A 4 1.32 48.16 -13.56
C PHE A 4 1.05 47.37 -12.27
N LEU A 5 -0.16 46.80 -12.15
CA LEU A 5 -0.45 45.75 -11.16
C LEU A 5 0.14 44.44 -11.66
N LEU A 6 1.15 43.96 -10.99
CA LEU A 6 1.64 42.59 -11.19
C LEU A 6 0.70 41.64 -10.45
N ALA A 7 -0.13 40.90 -11.15
CA ALA A 7 -0.94 39.81 -10.59
C ALA A 7 -0.01 38.60 -10.35
N ALA A 8 0.31 38.35 -9.10
CA ALA A 8 1.01 37.11 -8.71
C ALA A 8 0.05 35.91 -8.85
N MET A 9 0.29 35.10 -9.86
CA MET A 9 -0.43 33.83 -10.08
C MET A 9 0.10 32.82 -9.06
N VAL A 10 -0.62 32.62 -7.97
CA VAL A 10 -0.31 31.56 -7.00
C VAL A 10 -0.66 30.22 -7.67
N MET A 11 0.33 29.49 -8.12
CA MET A 11 0.15 28.10 -8.53
C MET A 11 -0.13 27.28 -7.26
N ALA A 12 -1.39 26.91 -7.05
CA ALA A 12 -1.76 25.93 -6.06
C ALA A 12 -1.17 24.58 -6.50
N ALA A 13 -0.10 24.12 -5.83
CA ALA A 13 0.36 22.77 -5.96
C ALA A 13 -0.77 21.83 -5.51
N PRO A 14 -1.04 20.71 -6.21
CA PRO A 14 -2.04 19.75 -5.75
C PRO A 14 -1.60 19.26 -4.38
N ALA A 15 -2.39 19.58 -3.35
CA ALA A 15 -2.26 18.96 -2.04
C ALA A 15 -2.70 17.50 -2.23
N PHE A 16 -1.75 16.58 -2.29
CA PHE A 16 -2.04 15.17 -2.14
C PHE A 16 -2.62 15.00 -0.73
N ALA A 17 -3.94 14.91 -0.65
CA ALA A 17 -4.61 14.62 0.60
C ALA A 17 -4.12 13.24 1.06
N HIS A 18 -3.40 13.21 2.18
CA HIS A 18 -3.00 11.95 2.79
C HIS A 18 -4.27 11.25 3.28
N HIS A 19 -4.69 10.24 2.54
CA HIS A 19 -5.84 9.43 2.90
C HIS A 19 -5.53 8.69 4.21
N GLY A 20 -6.27 9.00 5.27
CA GLY A 20 -6.24 8.22 6.50
C GLY A 20 -6.84 6.82 6.28
N TRP A 21 -6.67 5.91 7.22
CA TRP A 21 -7.27 4.57 7.16
C TRP A 21 -8.79 4.60 6.95
N SER A 22 -9.47 5.65 7.41
CA SER A 22 -10.92 5.83 7.23
C SER A 22 -11.37 6.01 5.78
N SER A 23 -10.46 6.32 4.86
CA SER A 23 -10.76 6.41 3.42
C SER A 23 -10.79 5.05 2.72
N PHE A 24 -10.46 3.97 3.42
CA PHE A 24 -10.37 2.62 2.88
C PHE A 24 -11.42 1.69 3.50
N GLU A 25 -11.93 0.74 2.71
CA GLU A 25 -12.93 -0.25 3.14
C GLU A 25 -12.27 -1.36 3.97
N GLN A 26 -12.04 -1.12 5.26
CA GLN A 26 -11.25 -1.99 6.13
C GLN A 26 -11.91 -3.32 6.49
N ASP A 27 -13.16 -3.54 6.14
CA ASP A 27 -13.89 -4.80 6.27
C ASP A 27 -13.68 -5.75 5.07
N ARG A 28 -13.05 -5.24 3.99
CA ARG A 28 -12.84 -5.94 2.72
C ARG A 28 -11.36 -6.04 2.35
N PRO A 29 -10.59 -6.92 3.00
CA PRO A 29 -9.20 -7.11 2.63
C PRO A 29 -9.07 -7.73 1.25
N TYR A 30 -8.17 -7.17 0.45
CA TYR A 30 -7.80 -7.69 -0.85
C TYR A 30 -6.36 -8.20 -0.84
N TYR A 31 -6.13 -9.23 -1.64
CA TYR A 31 -4.81 -9.78 -1.93
C TYR A 31 -4.42 -9.41 -3.36
N LEU A 32 -3.20 -8.92 -3.53
CA LEU A 32 -2.56 -8.72 -4.83
C LEU A 32 -1.15 -9.31 -4.81
N GLN A 33 -0.73 -9.77 -5.98
CA GLN A 33 0.64 -10.14 -6.25
C GLN A 33 1.04 -9.57 -7.60
N GLY A 34 2.20 -8.91 -7.65
CA GLY A 34 2.64 -8.28 -8.89
C GLY A 34 4.14 -8.03 -8.95
N THR A 35 4.58 -7.61 -10.13
CA THR A 35 5.96 -7.19 -10.39
C THR A 35 6.07 -5.68 -10.24
N VAL A 36 7.04 -5.23 -9.47
CA VAL A 36 7.30 -3.81 -9.22
C VAL A 36 7.76 -3.12 -10.50
N LYS A 37 7.07 -2.06 -10.88
CA LYS A 37 7.34 -1.24 -12.07
C LYS A 37 8.04 0.06 -11.72
N SER A 38 7.68 0.65 -10.58
CA SER A 38 8.33 1.86 -10.06
C SER A 38 8.25 1.91 -8.54
N VAL A 39 9.13 2.67 -7.93
CA VAL A 39 9.21 2.82 -6.47
C VAL A 39 9.45 4.29 -6.13
N ARG A 40 8.68 4.81 -5.18
CA ARG A 40 8.93 6.07 -4.51
C ARG A 40 9.13 5.79 -3.01
N TRP A 41 10.37 5.57 -2.62
CA TRP A 41 10.71 5.19 -1.23
C TRP A 41 11.05 6.45 -0.42
N ALA A 42 10.02 7.22 -0.08
CA ALA A 42 10.10 8.52 0.58
C ALA A 42 8.93 8.74 1.55
N ASN A 43 9.11 9.65 2.52
CA ASN A 43 8.02 10.12 3.35
C ASN A 43 7.05 11.01 2.53
N PRO A 44 5.78 11.16 2.93
CA PRO A 44 5.18 10.63 4.16
C PRO A 44 4.84 9.14 4.13
N HIS A 45 4.65 8.54 2.96
CA HIS A 45 4.44 7.12 2.75
C HIS A 45 5.32 6.62 1.62
N ALA A 46 5.96 5.47 1.82
CA ALA A 46 6.61 4.74 0.75
C ALA A 46 5.56 4.19 -0.22
N GLU A 47 5.85 4.17 -1.50
CA GLU A 47 4.93 3.74 -2.55
C GLU A 47 5.64 2.90 -3.60
N ALA A 48 4.90 2.04 -4.26
CA ALA A 48 5.31 1.36 -5.47
C ALA A 48 4.13 1.25 -6.45
N VAL A 49 4.44 1.14 -7.73
CA VAL A 49 3.48 0.65 -8.73
C VAL A 49 3.85 -0.78 -9.06
N ILE A 50 2.86 -1.67 -9.02
CA ILE A 50 3.03 -3.07 -9.43
C ILE A 50 2.16 -3.40 -10.63
N GLU A 51 2.66 -4.25 -11.51
CA GLU A 51 1.90 -4.87 -12.59
C GLU A 51 1.32 -6.20 -12.10
N VAL A 52 0.00 -6.30 -12.06
CA VAL A 52 -0.75 -7.48 -11.63
C VAL A 52 -1.27 -8.24 -12.84
N LYS A 53 -1.08 -9.55 -12.88
CA LYS A 53 -1.60 -10.41 -13.95
C LYS A 53 -3.08 -10.70 -13.77
N ALA A 54 -3.76 -11.02 -14.88
CA ALA A 54 -5.18 -11.36 -14.88
C ALA A 54 -5.51 -12.65 -14.11
N ASP A 55 -4.57 -13.58 -14.05
CA ASP A 55 -4.68 -14.89 -13.40
C ASP A 55 -4.22 -14.87 -11.92
N VAL A 56 -4.04 -13.68 -11.33
CA VAL A 56 -3.71 -13.57 -9.91
C VAL A 56 -4.77 -14.27 -9.06
N ALA A 57 -4.31 -15.10 -8.11
CA ALA A 57 -5.18 -15.83 -7.20
C ALA A 57 -4.67 -15.72 -5.77
N VAL A 58 -5.58 -15.82 -4.81
CA VAL A 58 -5.20 -15.92 -3.40
C VAL A 58 -4.52 -17.27 -3.19
N PRO A 59 -3.29 -17.31 -2.64
CA PRO A 59 -2.62 -18.58 -2.34
C PRO A 59 -3.42 -19.41 -1.36
N ALA A 60 -3.49 -20.71 -1.58
CA ALA A 60 -4.27 -21.63 -0.74
C ALA A 60 -3.79 -21.65 0.72
N ASP A 61 -2.52 -21.36 0.95
CA ASP A 61 -1.88 -21.30 2.26
C ASP A 61 -1.97 -19.93 2.95
N LEU A 62 -2.51 -18.88 2.28
CA LEU A 62 -2.47 -17.51 2.81
C LEU A 62 -3.06 -17.41 4.22
N ALA A 63 -4.18 -18.07 4.47
CA ALA A 63 -4.87 -18.01 5.77
C ALA A 63 -4.08 -18.68 6.91
N THR A 64 -3.11 -19.54 6.59
CA THR A 64 -2.27 -20.27 7.56
C THR A 64 -0.85 -19.73 7.64
N ARG A 65 -0.48 -18.77 6.81
CA ARG A 65 0.84 -18.12 6.86
C ARG A 65 1.03 -17.40 8.21
N PRO A 66 2.21 -17.53 8.84
CA PRO A 66 2.51 -16.78 10.05
C PRO A 66 2.58 -15.29 9.72
N LEU A 67 1.66 -14.51 10.26
CA LEU A 67 1.67 -13.06 10.17
C LEU A 67 2.23 -12.46 11.45
N PRO A 68 3.15 -11.49 11.36
CA PRO A 68 3.78 -10.91 12.53
C PRO A 68 2.78 -10.04 13.32
N LYS A 69 2.91 -10.06 14.64
CA LYS A 69 2.12 -9.21 15.53
C LYS A 69 2.53 -7.75 15.39
N GLN A 70 1.55 -6.89 15.38
CA GLN A 70 1.71 -5.45 15.36
C GLN A 70 1.44 -4.88 16.76
N SER A 71 2.00 -3.71 17.08
CA SER A 71 1.77 -3.04 18.37
C SER A 71 0.31 -2.59 18.55
N GLN A 72 -0.40 -2.30 17.45
CA GLN A 72 -1.85 -2.20 17.46
C GLN A 72 -2.47 -3.60 17.40
N ASN A 73 -3.62 -3.75 18.05
CA ASN A 73 -4.39 -5.00 17.98
C ASN A 73 -5.02 -5.14 16.60
N VAL A 74 -4.49 -6.07 15.81
CA VAL A 74 -4.96 -6.40 14.46
C VAL A 74 -5.24 -7.90 14.41
N ASP A 75 -6.46 -8.28 14.04
CA ASP A 75 -6.81 -9.68 13.81
C ASP A 75 -6.23 -10.17 12.47
N ALA A 76 -4.94 -10.51 12.50
CA ALA A 76 -4.20 -10.95 11.33
C ALA A 76 -4.80 -12.20 10.69
N ALA A 77 -5.29 -13.14 11.50
CA ALA A 77 -5.90 -14.38 11.01
C ALA A 77 -7.20 -14.11 10.26
N ALA A 78 -8.07 -13.25 10.81
CA ALA A 78 -9.31 -12.87 10.15
C ALA A 78 -9.05 -12.09 8.85
N ILE A 79 -8.04 -11.22 8.81
CA ILE A 79 -7.66 -10.48 7.61
C ILE A 79 -7.19 -11.44 6.51
N ALA A 80 -6.29 -12.37 6.83
CA ALA A 80 -5.79 -13.34 5.86
C ALA A 80 -6.89 -14.29 5.35
N ALA A 81 -7.77 -14.76 6.25
CA ALA A 81 -8.86 -15.66 5.90
C ALA A 81 -9.94 -15.00 5.02
N LYS A 82 -10.14 -13.68 5.16
CA LYS A 82 -11.12 -12.92 4.37
C LYS A 82 -10.54 -12.32 3.09
N ALA A 83 -9.22 -12.35 2.92
CA ALA A 83 -8.57 -11.75 1.76
C ALA A 83 -9.04 -12.41 0.46
N ARG A 84 -9.34 -11.60 -0.54
CA ARG A 84 -9.80 -12.02 -1.86
C ARG A 84 -9.12 -11.17 -2.94
N VAL A 85 -9.11 -11.65 -4.16
CA VAL A 85 -8.67 -10.84 -5.29
C VAL A 85 -9.71 -9.76 -5.59
N PRO A 86 -9.31 -8.50 -5.82
CA PRO A 86 -10.26 -7.45 -6.19
C PRO A 86 -10.90 -7.73 -7.55
N PRO A 87 -12.08 -7.16 -7.85
CA PRO A 87 -12.63 -7.19 -9.19
C PRO A 87 -11.65 -6.57 -10.20
N ALA A 88 -11.53 -7.17 -11.41
CA ALA A 88 -10.65 -6.72 -12.48
C ALA A 88 -9.21 -6.41 -12.01
N PRO A 89 -8.47 -7.39 -11.48
CA PRO A 89 -7.18 -7.16 -10.84
C PRO A 89 -6.06 -6.82 -11.82
N ALA A 90 -6.18 -7.19 -13.10
CA ALA A 90 -5.12 -7.03 -14.09
C ALA A 90 -4.72 -5.56 -14.32
N GLY A 91 -3.43 -5.34 -14.52
CA GLY A 91 -2.83 -4.04 -14.81
C GLY A 91 -2.14 -3.39 -13.61
N GLU A 92 -1.88 -2.10 -13.73
CA GLU A 92 -1.11 -1.37 -12.74
C GLU A 92 -1.94 -1.03 -11.50
N TRP A 93 -1.31 -1.23 -10.33
CA TRP A 93 -1.83 -0.88 -9.02
C TRP A 93 -0.83 -0.01 -8.27
N GLN A 94 -1.31 1.09 -7.70
CA GLN A 94 -0.55 1.89 -6.75
C GLN A 94 -0.62 1.23 -5.38
N ILE A 95 0.53 0.96 -4.80
CA ILE A 95 0.70 0.31 -3.50
C ILE A 95 1.26 1.34 -2.54
N GLU A 96 0.47 1.71 -1.56
CA GLU A 96 0.86 2.63 -0.50
C GLU A 96 1.24 1.84 0.75
N PHE A 97 2.51 1.91 1.13
CA PHE A 97 3.07 1.29 2.32
C PHE A 97 2.90 2.20 3.55
N ALA A 98 3.88 2.21 4.42
CA ALA A 98 3.93 3.02 5.63
C ALA A 98 5.04 4.09 5.52
N PRO A 99 5.12 5.03 6.46
CA PRO A 99 6.27 5.93 6.59
C PRO A 99 7.58 5.16 6.72
N LEU A 100 8.67 5.73 6.22
CA LEU A 100 9.97 5.05 6.19
C LEU A 100 10.45 4.55 7.56
N THR A 101 10.15 5.26 8.63
CA THR A 101 10.50 4.84 10.00
C THR A 101 9.83 3.51 10.37
N ARG A 102 8.58 3.32 9.95
CA ARG A 102 7.86 2.05 10.16
C ARG A 102 8.41 0.95 9.26
N MET A 103 8.70 1.26 8.01
CA MET A 103 9.34 0.29 7.10
C MET A 103 10.68 -0.18 7.65
N GLN A 104 11.49 0.72 8.21
CA GLN A 104 12.75 0.39 8.88
C GLN A 104 12.55 -0.50 10.10
N ALA A 105 11.56 -0.19 10.95
CA ALA A 105 11.24 -0.99 12.14
C ALA A 105 10.87 -2.45 11.78
N TRP A 106 10.30 -2.69 10.60
CA TRP A 106 10.00 -4.01 10.06
C TRP A 106 11.16 -4.64 9.27
N GLY A 107 12.33 -4.02 9.24
CA GLY A 107 13.49 -4.51 8.49
C GLY A 107 13.36 -4.37 6.97
N MET A 108 12.47 -3.49 6.51
CA MET A 108 12.21 -3.21 5.10
C MET A 108 12.69 -1.82 4.67
N GLY A 109 13.72 -1.28 5.31
CA GLY A 109 14.21 0.08 5.06
C GLY A 109 14.69 0.32 3.62
N ALA A 110 15.22 -0.69 2.96
CA ALA A 110 15.68 -0.57 1.57
C ALA A 110 14.53 -0.61 0.53
N GLY A 111 13.36 -1.11 0.91
CA GLY A 111 12.24 -1.28 0.00
C GLY A 111 12.42 -2.33 -1.10
N PRO A 112 11.38 -2.55 -1.91
CA PRO A 112 11.48 -3.37 -3.09
C PRO A 112 12.18 -2.61 -4.22
N LYS A 113 12.71 -3.34 -5.20
CA LYS A 113 13.32 -2.78 -6.42
C LYS A 113 12.43 -3.04 -7.62
N VAL A 114 12.60 -2.25 -8.68
CA VAL A 114 11.97 -2.53 -9.98
C VAL A 114 12.36 -3.93 -10.44
N GLY A 115 11.35 -4.71 -10.85
CA GLY A 115 11.49 -6.12 -11.23
C GLY A 115 11.26 -7.12 -10.09
N ASP A 116 11.26 -6.68 -8.83
CA ASP A 116 10.93 -7.57 -7.71
C ASP A 116 9.47 -8.01 -7.78
N ARG A 117 9.21 -9.21 -7.28
CA ARG A 117 7.86 -9.71 -7.05
C ARG A 117 7.48 -9.47 -5.59
N ILE A 118 6.33 -8.85 -5.38
CA ILE A 118 5.78 -8.64 -4.03
C ILE A 118 4.36 -9.19 -3.94
N GLU A 119 3.97 -9.60 -2.74
CA GLU A 119 2.61 -9.92 -2.38
C GLU A 119 2.13 -8.93 -1.33
N VAL A 120 0.88 -8.53 -1.39
CA VAL A 120 0.29 -7.60 -0.43
C VAL A 120 -1.11 -8.00 -0.05
N ILE A 121 -1.46 -7.80 1.21
CA ILE A 121 -2.84 -7.76 1.69
C ILE A 121 -3.13 -6.33 2.11
N GLY A 122 -4.25 -5.79 1.67
CA GLY A 122 -4.58 -4.40 2.00
C GLY A 122 -6.01 -4.05 1.63
N TYR A 123 -6.27 -2.76 1.63
CA TYR A 123 -7.61 -2.22 1.43
C TYR A 123 -7.61 -1.18 0.33
N THR A 124 -8.70 -1.12 -0.41
CA THR A 124 -8.96 -0.10 -1.42
C THR A 124 -10.09 0.81 -0.96
N GLY A 125 -10.26 1.94 -1.62
CA GLY A 125 -11.41 2.82 -1.44
C GLY A 125 -11.96 3.22 -2.81
N PRO A 126 -13.29 3.26 -3.01
CA PRO A 126 -13.90 3.53 -4.30
C PRO A 126 -13.50 4.90 -4.86
N ASP A 127 -13.27 5.86 -3.98
CA ASP A 127 -12.94 7.25 -4.34
C ASP A 127 -11.42 7.50 -4.41
N VAL A 128 -10.60 6.46 -4.15
CA VAL A 128 -9.15 6.60 -4.12
C VAL A 128 -8.54 6.07 -5.42
N ALA A 129 -8.01 6.95 -6.26
CA ALA A 129 -7.36 6.61 -7.54
C ALA A 129 -8.19 5.64 -8.40
N GLY A 130 -9.50 5.84 -8.48
CA GLY A 130 -10.40 4.97 -9.23
C GLY A 130 -10.45 3.53 -8.70
N GLY A 131 -10.20 3.32 -7.40
CA GLY A 131 -10.14 2.00 -6.75
C GLY A 131 -8.85 1.21 -7.01
N ARG A 132 -7.86 1.81 -7.66
CA ARG A 132 -6.58 1.16 -8.00
C ARG A 132 -5.43 1.55 -7.08
N LEU A 133 -5.71 2.14 -5.94
CA LEU A 133 -4.77 2.36 -4.87
C LEU A 133 -5.08 1.39 -3.74
N MET A 134 -4.06 0.67 -3.28
CA MET A 134 -4.15 -0.22 -2.13
C MET A 134 -3.31 0.31 -0.98
N ARG A 135 -3.95 0.56 0.16
CA ARG A 135 -3.28 0.78 1.44
C ARG A 135 -2.92 -0.57 2.04
N VAL A 136 -1.63 -0.81 2.22
CA VAL A 136 -1.12 -2.13 2.64
C VAL A 136 -1.28 -2.34 4.13
N GLU A 137 -1.85 -3.50 4.49
CA GLU A 137 -1.87 -4.02 5.85
C GLU A 137 -0.69 -4.97 6.09
N TYR A 138 -0.47 -5.92 5.15
CA TYR A 138 0.66 -6.84 5.18
C TYR A 138 1.37 -6.86 3.83
N VAL A 139 2.69 -6.86 3.85
CA VAL A 139 3.54 -7.04 2.67
C VAL A 139 4.47 -8.22 2.86
N PHE A 140 4.61 -9.04 1.80
CA PHE A 140 5.52 -10.16 1.71
C PHE A 140 6.55 -9.84 0.63
N HIS A 141 7.81 -9.81 0.99
CA HIS A 141 8.89 -9.50 0.08
C HIS A 141 10.18 -10.20 0.50
N GLN A 142 10.79 -10.97 -0.40
CA GLN A 142 12.07 -11.69 -0.18
C GLN A 142 12.11 -12.47 1.13
N GLY A 143 11.04 -13.25 1.42
CA GLY A 143 10.95 -14.08 2.61
C GLY A 143 10.65 -13.31 3.90
N ARG A 144 10.47 -11.99 3.85
CA ARG A 144 10.06 -11.16 4.99
C ARG A 144 8.58 -10.83 4.91
N VAL A 145 7.98 -10.67 6.08
CA VAL A 145 6.60 -10.19 6.21
C VAL A 145 6.58 -9.01 7.17
N ALA A 146 5.89 -7.95 6.78
CA ALA A 146 5.69 -6.77 7.63
C ALA A 146 4.20 -6.43 7.76
N GLY A 147 3.78 -6.02 8.96
CA GLY A 147 2.46 -5.49 9.23
C GLY A 147 2.52 -3.96 9.31
N LEU A 148 1.78 -3.27 8.47
CA LEU A 148 2.02 -1.84 8.23
C LEU A 148 1.05 -0.91 8.95
N ARG A 149 0.07 -1.44 9.68
CA ARG A 149 -0.81 -0.61 10.50
C ARG A 149 -0.04 0.07 11.63
N SER A 150 0.89 -0.65 12.24
CA SER A 150 1.74 -0.12 13.31
C SER A 150 3.14 -0.75 13.28
N SER A 151 3.98 -0.41 14.24
CA SER A 151 5.30 -1.04 14.41
C SER A 151 5.18 -2.49 14.88
N PRO A 152 6.25 -3.30 14.79
CA PRO A 152 6.29 -4.63 15.40
C PRO A 152 5.86 -4.57 16.88
N ALA A 153 5.14 -5.59 17.34
CA ALA A 153 4.94 -5.79 18.78
C ALA A 153 6.26 -6.26 19.41
N ASN A 154 6.55 -5.75 20.58
CA ASN A 154 7.66 -6.22 21.41
C ASN A 154 7.38 -7.61 21.97
#